data_db4b36434acf8d7598dc530090921bb6
#
_entry.id   db4b36434acf8d7598dc530090921bb6
#
_cell.length_a   1.000
_cell.length_b   1.000
_cell.length_c   1.000
_cell.angle_alpha   90.00
_cell.angle_beta   90.00
_cell.angle_gamma   90.00
#
_symmetry.space_group_name_H-M   'P 1'
#
loop_
_entity.id
_entity.type
_entity.pdbx_description
1 polymer ?
#
loop_
_entity_poly.entity_id
_entity_poly.type
_entity_poly.pdbx_seq_one_letter_code
_entity_poly.pdbx_strand_id
1 'polypeptide(L)'
;MKAHAFTLVELLVSLGILLVLLWLVPPAIVDFGETYQERVFIKQFENDLKLVQASAQATGKSSSVVINDKKQNTYSLICFGNEGLNATREIPPSIYISGMNTIGFKNETGNLTTYNKVQNITFKGKKYSYEYIFRFGGGRGYVKVSKN
;
A
#
# COMPACT_ATOMS: atom_id res chain seq x y z
N MET A 1 53.67 13.91 -13.43
CA MET A 1 52.27 14.33 -13.63
C MET A 1 52.04 15.62 -12.89
N LYS A 2 51.68 16.73 -13.58
CA LYS A 2 51.39 18.02 -12.94
C LYS A 2 49.92 17.93 -12.48
N ALA A 3 49.68 17.90 -11.18
CA ALA A 3 48.38 18.05 -10.59
C ALA A 3 47.93 19.52 -10.77
N HIS A 4 46.89 19.79 -11.57
CA HIS A 4 46.29 21.08 -11.64
C HIS A 4 45.36 21.22 -10.41
N ALA A 5 45.73 22.15 -9.52
CA ALA A 5 44.89 22.52 -8.40
C ALA A 5 43.72 23.36 -8.93
N PHE A 6 42.50 23.06 -8.49
CA PHE A 6 41.32 23.88 -8.80
C PHE A 6 41.50 25.31 -8.27
N THR A 7 41.14 26.28 -9.08
CA THR A 7 41.14 27.68 -8.64
C THR A 7 39.91 27.95 -7.75
N LEU A 8 40.03 28.86 -6.81
CA LEU A 8 38.95 29.30 -5.92
C LEU A 8 37.72 29.80 -6.72
N VAL A 9 37.96 30.42 -7.86
CA VAL A 9 36.92 30.90 -8.77
C VAL A 9 36.14 29.74 -9.40
N GLU A 10 36.83 28.71 -9.84
CA GLU A 10 36.24 27.52 -10.46
C GLU A 10 35.34 26.76 -9.46
N LEU A 11 35.75 26.75 -8.20
CA LEU A 11 34.96 26.14 -7.11
C LEU A 11 33.71 26.96 -6.79
N LEU A 12 33.78 28.28 -6.78
CA LEU A 12 32.65 29.19 -6.59
C LEU A 12 31.64 29.10 -7.76
N VAL A 13 32.13 29.00 -9.00
CA VAL A 13 31.28 28.88 -10.18
C VAL A 13 30.56 27.52 -10.17
N SER A 14 31.27 26.44 -9.89
CA SER A 14 30.67 25.11 -9.83
C SER A 14 29.63 25.00 -8.71
N LEU A 15 29.89 25.60 -7.53
CA LEU A 15 28.92 25.65 -6.43
C LEU A 15 27.68 26.46 -6.83
N GLY A 16 27.88 27.62 -7.52
CA GLY A 16 26.78 28.44 -8.03
C GLY A 16 25.88 27.69 -9.00
N ILE A 17 26.49 26.96 -9.95
CA ILE A 17 25.74 26.11 -10.90
C ILE A 17 24.97 25.02 -10.17
N LEU A 18 25.58 24.37 -9.18
CA LEU A 18 24.94 23.30 -8.39
C LEU A 18 23.73 23.83 -7.61
N LEU A 19 23.82 25.02 -7.03
CA LEU A 19 22.69 25.65 -6.34
C LEU A 19 21.55 25.99 -7.30
N VAL A 20 21.84 26.46 -8.50
CA VAL A 20 20.83 26.75 -9.54
C VAL A 20 20.15 25.43 -9.97
N LEU A 21 20.91 24.34 -10.17
CA LEU A 21 20.35 23.03 -10.53
C LEU A 21 19.48 22.45 -9.43
N LEU A 22 19.85 22.62 -8.15
CA LEU A 22 19.02 22.21 -7.01
C LEU A 22 17.71 23.01 -6.94
N TRP A 23 17.71 24.24 -7.34
CA TRP A 23 16.50 25.09 -7.37
C TRP A 23 15.56 24.72 -8.52
N LEU A 24 16.09 24.13 -9.58
CA LEU A 24 15.34 23.65 -10.76
C LEU A 24 14.70 22.27 -10.57
N VAL A 25 14.93 21.59 -9.40
CA VAL A 25 14.26 20.31 -9.13
C VAL A 25 12.74 20.51 -9.09
N PRO A 26 11.99 20.05 -10.09
CA PRO A 26 10.57 20.35 -10.19
C PRO A 26 9.81 19.63 -9.06
N PRO A 27 8.77 20.26 -8.48
CA PRO A 27 7.91 19.64 -7.47
C PRO A 27 7.22 18.35 -7.96
N ALA A 28 7.21 18.12 -9.26
CA ALA A 28 6.72 16.89 -9.88
C ALA A 28 7.41 15.60 -9.38
N ILE A 29 8.63 15.68 -8.85
CA ILE A 29 9.34 14.50 -8.30
C ILE A 29 8.69 14.05 -7.00
N VAL A 30 8.19 14.96 -6.18
CA VAL A 30 7.52 14.64 -4.90
C VAL A 30 6.18 13.95 -5.17
N ASP A 31 5.38 14.46 -6.11
CA ASP A 31 4.09 13.86 -6.48
C ASP A 31 4.25 12.47 -7.12
N PHE A 32 5.34 12.26 -7.86
CA PHE A 32 5.65 10.95 -8.43
C PHE A 32 5.98 9.93 -7.33
N GLY A 33 6.74 10.34 -6.31
CA GLY A 33 7.10 9.48 -5.17
C GLY A 33 5.88 9.00 -4.39
N GLU A 34 4.94 9.90 -4.08
CA GLU A 34 3.71 9.54 -3.36
C GLU A 34 2.81 8.59 -4.17
N THR A 35 2.59 8.89 -5.45
CA THR A 35 1.81 8.01 -6.34
C THR A 35 2.45 6.61 -6.48
N TYR A 36 3.78 6.54 -6.47
CA TYR A 36 4.49 5.28 -6.49
C TYR A 36 4.28 4.49 -5.19
N GLN A 37 4.42 5.16 -4.02
CA GLN A 37 4.17 4.54 -2.72
C GLN A 37 2.73 4.02 -2.60
N GLU A 38 1.74 4.77 -3.07
CA GLU A 38 0.35 4.33 -3.13
C GLU A 38 0.18 3.03 -3.94
N ARG A 39 0.81 2.95 -5.12
CA ARG A 39 0.75 1.74 -5.96
C ARG A 39 1.44 0.54 -5.32
N VAL A 40 2.59 0.75 -4.69
CA VAL A 40 3.32 -0.29 -3.96
C VAL A 40 2.47 -0.82 -2.81
N PHE A 41 1.87 0.08 -2.03
CA PHE A 41 0.96 -0.28 -0.95
C PHE A 41 -0.23 -1.13 -1.45
N ILE A 42 -0.90 -0.71 -2.53
CA ILE A 42 -2.04 -1.45 -3.09
C ILE A 42 -1.63 -2.87 -3.51
N LYS A 43 -0.48 -3.02 -4.15
CA LYS A 43 0.08 -4.33 -4.50
C LYS A 43 0.38 -5.20 -3.29
N GLN A 44 0.96 -4.60 -2.25
CA GLN A 44 1.25 -5.28 -0.99
C GLN A 44 -0.04 -5.74 -0.30
N PHE A 45 -1.04 -4.87 -0.19
CA PHE A 45 -2.34 -5.21 0.37
C PHE A 45 -3.02 -6.37 -0.38
N GLU A 46 -2.95 -6.38 -1.70
CA GLU A 46 -3.46 -7.47 -2.54
C GLU A 46 -2.75 -8.81 -2.27
N ASN A 47 -1.43 -8.79 -2.11
CA ASN A 47 -0.66 -9.97 -1.76
C ASN A 47 -0.97 -10.47 -0.34
N ASP A 48 -1.12 -9.55 0.61
CA ASP A 48 -1.48 -9.87 1.99
C ASP A 48 -2.89 -10.48 2.09
N LEU A 49 -3.86 -10.01 1.29
CA LEU A 49 -5.17 -10.65 1.17
C LEU A 49 -5.07 -12.11 0.68
N LYS A 50 -4.25 -12.36 -0.35
CA LYS A 50 -4.02 -13.71 -0.87
C LYS A 50 -3.33 -14.60 0.17
N LEU A 51 -2.37 -14.06 0.90
CA LEU A 51 -1.66 -14.76 1.98
C LEU A 51 -2.61 -15.19 3.08
N VAL A 52 -3.45 -14.27 3.57
CA VAL A 52 -4.43 -14.55 4.63
C VAL A 52 -5.47 -15.57 4.15
N GLN A 53 -5.93 -15.47 2.90
CA GLN A 53 -6.84 -16.45 2.31
C GLN A 53 -6.20 -17.84 2.22
N ALA A 54 -4.95 -17.92 1.73
CA ALA A 54 -4.21 -19.18 1.64
C ALA A 54 -3.97 -19.80 3.02
N SER A 55 -3.67 -18.97 4.04
CA SER A 55 -3.53 -19.43 5.42
C SER A 55 -4.83 -20.05 5.95
N ALA A 56 -5.99 -19.42 5.69
CA ALA A 56 -7.29 -19.97 6.10
C ALA A 56 -7.57 -21.33 5.45
N GLN A 57 -7.20 -21.51 4.18
CA GLN A 57 -7.34 -22.79 3.47
C GLN A 57 -6.40 -23.86 4.01
N ALA A 58 -5.12 -23.50 4.22
CA ALA A 58 -4.09 -24.45 4.61
C ALA A 58 -4.24 -24.94 6.07
N THR A 59 -4.67 -24.05 6.97
CA THR A 59 -4.80 -24.37 8.40
C THR A 59 -6.16 -24.89 8.81
N GLY A 60 -7.17 -24.76 7.94
CA GLY A 60 -8.56 -25.05 8.29
C GLY A 60 -9.12 -24.13 9.39
N LYS A 61 -8.48 -22.97 9.63
CA LYS A 61 -8.92 -21.97 10.61
C LYS A 61 -9.21 -20.64 9.91
N SER A 62 -10.19 -19.91 10.45
CA SER A 62 -10.53 -18.58 9.91
C SER A 62 -9.34 -17.63 10.02
N SER A 63 -9.17 -16.78 9.03
CA SER A 63 -8.15 -15.74 9.03
C SER A 63 -8.75 -14.43 8.54
N SER A 64 -8.17 -13.30 8.92
CA SER A 64 -8.73 -11.99 8.56
C SER A 64 -7.67 -10.91 8.37
N VAL A 65 -8.04 -9.90 7.59
CA VAL A 65 -7.34 -8.63 7.52
C VAL A 65 -8.22 -7.60 8.23
N VAL A 66 -7.67 -6.93 9.23
CA VAL A 66 -8.35 -5.90 10.03
C VAL A 66 -7.70 -4.56 9.77
N ILE A 67 -8.48 -3.60 9.32
CA ILE A 67 -8.02 -2.21 9.20
C ILE A 67 -8.19 -1.57 10.57
N ASN A 68 -7.05 -1.24 11.17
CA ASN A 68 -7.01 -0.61 12.47
C ASN A 68 -7.53 0.84 12.36
N ASP A 69 -8.01 1.36 13.48
CA ASP A 69 -8.72 2.63 13.54
C ASP A 69 -8.02 3.70 12.68
N LYS A 70 -8.83 4.52 12.01
CA LYS A 70 -8.45 5.60 11.08
C LYS A 70 -7.35 6.54 11.60
N LYS A 71 -7.10 6.54 12.91
CA LYS A 71 -6.04 7.31 13.56
C LYS A 71 -4.65 6.67 13.48
N GLN A 72 -4.56 5.36 13.32
CA GLN A 72 -3.26 4.64 13.35
C GLN A 72 -2.68 4.40 11.96
N ASN A 73 -3.45 4.61 10.89
CA ASN A 73 -3.03 4.33 9.51
C ASN A 73 -2.33 2.98 9.36
N THR A 74 -2.90 1.92 9.96
CA THR A 74 -2.34 0.57 9.89
C THR A 74 -3.42 -0.45 9.58
N TYR A 75 -3.03 -1.60 9.06
CA TYR A 75 -3.86 -2.79 8.99
C TYR A 75 -3.10 -4.00 9.52
N SER A 76 -3.82 -4.96 10.07
CA SER A 76 -3.26 -6.16 10.69
C SER A 76 -3.72 -7.42 9.97
N LEU A 77 -2.79 -8.34 9.76
CA LEU A 77 -3.05 -9.69 9.29
C LEU A 77 -3.22 -10.59 10.52
N ILE A 78 -4.32 -11.32 10.59
CA ILE A 78 -4.64 -12.26 11.67
C ILE A 78 -4.85 -13.63 11.06
N CYS A 79 -3.88 -14.51 11.23
CA CYS A 79 -3.87 -15.86 10.69
C CYS A 79 -3.94 -16.88 11.83
N PHE A 80 -5.12 -17.39 12.14
CA PHE A 80 -5.28 -18.40 13.19
C PHE A 80 -4.69 -19.75 12.74
N GLY A 81 -3.83 -20.32 13.58
CA GLY A 81 -3.12 -21.59 13.29
C GLY A 81 -1.83 -21.43 12.47
N ASN A 82 -1.51 -20.23 12.03
CA ASN A 82 -0.21 -19.85 11.49
C ASN A 82 0.18 -18.44 11.96
N GLU A 83 0.40 -18.32 13.26
CA GLU A 83 0.63 -17.04 13.93
C GLU A 83 1.93 -16.34 13.48
N GLY A 84 2.87 -17.11 12.91
CA GLY A 84 4.07 -16.56 12.28
C GLY A 84 3.82 -15.67 11.07
N LEU A 85 2.60 -15.70 10.50
CA LEU A 85 2.18 -14.81 9.42
C LEU A 85 1.46 -13.55 9.92
N ASN A 86 1.20 -13.44 11.22
CA ASN A 86 0.60 -12.24 11.79
C ASN A 86 1.55 -11.06 11.64
N ALA A 87 1.04 -9.98 11.08
CA ALA A 87 1.82 -8.77 10.85
C ALA A 87 0.93 -7.54 10.90
N THR A 88 1.49 -6.41 11.31
CA THR A 88 0.88 -5.10 11.17
C THR A 88 1.64 -4.31 10.13
N ARG A 89 0.92 -3.68 9.21
CA ARG A 89 1.45 -2.92 8.09
C ARG A 89 0.98 -1.48 8.17
N GLU A 90 1.84 -0.57 7.75
CA GLU A 90 1.50 0.85 7.66
C GLU A 90 0.78 1.17 6.35
N ILE A 91 -0.13 2.12 6.41
CA ILE A 91 -0.86 2.67 5.28
C ILE A 91 -0.29 4.05 5.00
N PRO A 92 0.12 4.34 3.77
CA PRO A 92 0.65 5.67 3.42
C PRO A 92 -0.31 6.79 3.86
N PRO A 93 0.19 7.87 4.45
CA PRO A 93 -0.65 8.97 4.97
C PRO A 93 -1.43 9.69 3.85
N SER A 94 -1.01 9.54 2.60
CA SER A 94 -1.72 10.06 1.42
C SER A 94 -2.99 9.28 1.07
N ILE A 95 -3.20 8.09 1.68
CA ILE A 95 -4.34 7.23 1.38
C ILE A 95 -5.43 7.41 2.43
N TYR A 96 -6.61 7.79 1.96
CA TYR A 96 -7.85 7.77 2.74
C TYR A 96 -8.60 6.47 2.52
N ILE A 97 -9.05 5.82 3.61
CA ILE A 97 -9.75 4.54 3.57
C ILE A 97 -11.22 4.76 3.90
N SER A 98 -12.08 4.11 3.13
CA SER A 98 -13.51 4.04 3.38
C SER A 98 -14.06 2.65 3.07
N GLY A 99 -15.16 2.30 3.70
CA GLY A 99 -15.79 0.99 3.55
C GLY A 99 -15.55 0.06 4.72
N MET A 100 -15.35 -1.22 4.45
CA MET A 100 -15.16 -2.27 5.45
C MET A 100 -13.91 -2.08 6.30
N ASN A 101 -14.02 -2.45 7.59
CA ASN A 101 -12.88 -2.47 8.50
C ASN A 101 -12.26 -3.88 8.65
N THR A 102 -12.99 -4.94 8.28
CA THR A 102 -12.53 -6.32 8.45
C THR A 102 -12.90 -7.15 7.25
N ILE A 103 -11.91 -7.84 6.69
CA ILE A 103 -12.05 -8.80 5.60
C ILE A 103 -11.71 -10.16 6.16
N GLY A 104 -12.70 -10.99 6.38
CA GLY A 104 -12.52 -12.34 6.93
C GLY A 104 -12.63 -13.43 5.88
N PHE A 105 -11.85 -14.49 6.04
CA PHE A 105 -11.88 -15.69 5.21
C PHE A 105 -12.28 -16.90 6.07
N LYS A 106 -13.20 -17.72 5.56
CA LYS A 106 -13.67 -18.94 6.21
C LYS A 106 -12.57 -19.99 6.18
N ASN A 107 -12.56 -20.79 7.24
CA ASN A 107 -11.80 -22.02 7.32
C ASN A 107 -12.06 -22.93 6.11
N GLU A 108 -11.07 -23.74 5.74
CA GLU A 108 -11.10 -24.77 4.69
C GLU A 108 -11.38 -24.25 3.28
N THR A 109 -12.36 -23.39 3.09
CA THR A 109 -12.78 -22.89 1.77
C THR A 109 -12.06 -21.64 1.31
N GLY A 110 -11.55 -20.82 2.25
CA GLY A 110 -11.00 -19.49 1.95
C GLY A 110 -12.03 -18.52 1.39
N ASN A 111 -13.33 -18.84 1.51
CA ASN A 111 -14.41 -17.94 1.10
C ASN A 111 -14.56 -16.80 2.11
N LEU A 112 -15.07 -15.66 1.66
CA LEU A 112 -15.34 -14.52 2.55
C LEU A 112 -16.37 -14.89 3.63
N THR A 113 -16.08 -14.49 4.88
CA THR A 113 -16.96 -14.78 6.04
C THR A 113 -18.18 -13.88 6.12
N THR A 114 -18.39 -12.98 5.20
CA THR A 114 -19.27 -11.85 5.36
C THR A 114 -20.74 -12.15 5.10
N TYR A 115 -21.58 -11.60 5.96
CA TYR A 115 -23.04 -11.72 5.93
C TYR A 115 -23.74 -10.71 4.98
N ASN A 116 -23.04 -9.74 4.41
CA ASN A 116 -23.63 -8.68 3.55
C ASN A 116 -23.33 -8.90 2.07
N LYS A 117 -24.32 -8.61 1.22
CA LYS A 117 -24.34 -8.96 -0.21
C LYS A 117 -23.23 -8.35 -1.08
N VAL A 118 -22.70 -7.22 -0.74
CA VAL A 118 -21.56 -6.57 -1.45
C VAL A 118 -20.69 -5.90 -0.42
N GLN A 119 -19.42 -6.22 -0.45
CA GLN A 119 -18.46 -5.56 0.42
C GLN A 119 -17.38 -4.94 -0.45
N ASN A 120 -17.16 -3.68 -0.22
CA ASN A 120 -16.10 -2.94 -0.84
C ASN A 120 -15.26 -2.24 0.21
N ILE A 121 -13.99 -2.10 -0.11
CA ILE A 121 -13.09 -1.21 0.57
C ILE A 121 -12.47 -0.31 -0.47
N THR A 122 -12.46 0.98 -0.19
CA THR A 122 -11.93 1.99 -1.10
C THR A 122 -10.72 2.66 -0.47
N PHE A 123 -9.60 2.60 -1.18
CA PHE A 123 -8.38 3.36 -0.88
C PHE A 123 -8.31 4.54 -1.85
N LYS A 124 -8.51 5.74 -1.33
CA LYS A 124 -8.49 6.97 -2.11
C LYS A 124 -7.14 7.66 -1.92
N GLY A 125 -6.30 7.59 -2.94
CA GLY A 125 -5.03 8.30 -3.02
C GLY A 125 -5.18 9.69 -3.64
N LYS A 126 -4.08 10.40 -3.87
CA LYS A 126 -4.06 11.73 -4.48
C LYS A 126 -4.60 11.73 -5.91
N LYS A 127 -4.15 10.79 -6.71
CA LYS A 127 -4.40 10.74 -8.16
C LYS A 127 -5.36 9.64 -8.58
N TYR A 128 -5.39 8.54 -7.83
CA TYR A 128 -6.18 7.36 -8.15
C TYR A 128 -6.97 6.89 -6.94
N SER A 129 -8.15 6.35 -7.21
CA SER A 129 -8.97 5.65 -6.24
C SER A 129 -9.01 4.17 -6.60
N TYR A 130 -8.74 3.32 -5.61
CA TYR A 130 -8.69 1.87 -5.74
C TYR A 130 -9.84 1.25 -4.95
N GLU A 131 -10.82 0.70 -5.62
CA GLU A 131 -11.97 0.06 -5.01
C GLU A 131 -11.82 -1.46 -5.11
N TYR A 132 -11.66 -2.12 -3.95
CA TYR A 132 -11.70 -3.57 -3.85
C TYR A 132 -13.15 -4.02 -3.69
N ILE A 133 -13.66 -4.74 -4.68
CA ILE A 133 -15.02 -5.28 -4.68
C ILE A 133 -14.91 -6.79 -4.51
N PHE A 134 -15.47 -7.28 -3.42
CA PHE A 134 -15.50 -8.71 -3.13
C PHE A 134 -16.81 -9.32 -3.62
N ARG A 135 -16.73 -10.37 -4.45
CA ARG A 135 -17.90 -11.11 -4.91
C ARG A 135 -18.15 -12.31 -4.02
N PHE A 136 -19.42 -12.59 -3.79
CA PHE A 136 -19.88 -13.77 -3.06
C PHE A 136 -19.45 -15.07 -3.73
N GLY A 137 -19.10 -16.07 -2.93
CA GLY A 137 -19.01 -17.48 -3.35
C GLY A 137 -17.64 -17.96 -3.80
N GLY A 138 -16.56 -17.14 -3.72
CA GLY A 138 -15.25 -17.62 -4.14
C GLY A 138 -14.05 -16.93 -3.50
N GLY A 139 -14.27 -16.03 -2.56
CA GLY A 139 -13.15 -15.27 -1.92
C GLY A 139 -12.35 -14.43 -2.90
N ARG A 140 -12.80 -14.33 -4.15
CA ARG A 140 -12.13 -13.56 -5.20
C ARG A 140 -12.68 -12.14 -5.21
N GLY A 141 -11.82 -11.18 -4.93
CA GLY A 141 -12.06 -9.77 -5.15
C GLY A 141 -11.43 -9.32 -6.48
N TYR A 142 -11.93 -8.24 -7.02
CA TYR A 142 -11.27 -7.51 -8.09
C TYR A 142 -11.09 -6.05 -7.67
N VAL A 143 -10.03 -5.45 -8.20
CA VAL A 143 -9.73 -4.05 -7.96
C VAL A 143 -10.22 -3.24 -9.15
N LYS A 144 -11.05 -2.24 -8.88
CA LYS A 144 -11.42 -1.23 -9.85
C LYS A 144 -10.58 0.02 -9.57
N VAL A 145 -9.84 0.46 -10.56
CA VAL A 145 -9.03 1.68 -10.46
C VAL A 145 -9.75 2.79 -11.22
N SER A 146 -9.98 3.91 -10.55
CA SER A 146 -10.48 5.13 -11.16
C SER A 146 -9.53 6.29 -10.90
N LYS A 147 -9.47 7.23 -11.84
CA LYS A 147 -8.73 8.47 -11.66
C LYS A 147 -9.64 9.46 -10.91
N ASN A 148 -9.08 10.11 -9.88
CA ASN A 148 -9.78 11.14 -9.11
C ASN A 148 -9.96 12.41 -9.91
#